data_c0b1c1f1ce9f49f9bde961f8f9e75f8c
#
_entry.id   c0b1c1f1ce9f49f9bde961f8f9e75f8c
#
_cell.length_a   1.000
_cell.length_b   1.000
_cell.length_c   1.000
_cell.angle_alpha   90.00
_cell.angle_beta   90.00
_cell.angle_gamma   90.00
#
_symmetry.space_group_name_H-M   'P 1'
#
loop_
_entity.id
_entity.type
_entity.pdbx_description
1 polymer ?
#
loop_
_entity_poly.entity_id
_entity_poly.type
_entity_poly.pdbx_seq_one_letter_code
_entity_poly.pdbx_strand_id
1 'polypeptide(L)'
;MRHPSFFAEISDVDLCQPLSQAQWIEIEAAYNEHAILLFRNQPLTDEQHIAFSARFGPIFTATNYHWKTDKRRVHAKMADISNISVDGSILPADDERRLHNRANELWHTDNTFKYVPARCSLLLAREVPNQGGDTEFADMRAAYDALASTKKVEIENLVVEHSIVYSRTLLGFNCFTEGAKKELPPVPQVLVRHNRKTNRKALYLASHGSHIIGWPKKRGR
;
A
#
# COMPACT_ATOMS: atom_id res chain seq x y z
N MET A 1 -16.21 8.55 6.35
CA MET A 1 -16.91 9.45 5.41
C MET A 1 -16.52 9.06 4.00
N ARG A 2 -17.49 8.76 3.12
CA ARG A 2 -17.20 8.38 1.73
C ARG A 2 -16.82 9.64 0.94
N HIS A 3 -15.76 9.59 0.15
CA HIS A 3 -15.38 10.73 -0.69
C HIS A 3 -16.08 10.60 -2.06
N PRO A 4 -16.70 11.67 -2.59
CA PRO A 4 -17.53 11.56 -3.81
C PRO A 4 -16.75 11.22 -5.08
N SER A 5 -15.44 11.46 -5.12
CA SER A 5 -14.64 11.36 -6.35
C SER A 5 -13.62 10.24 -6.39
N PHE A 6 -13.32 9.56 -5.26
CA PHE A 6 -12.29 8.53 -5.26
C PHE A 6 -12.58 7.33 -4.35
N PHE A 7 -13.84 7.10 -4.04
CA PHE A 7 -14.28 5.98 -3.22
C PHE A 7 -15.62 5.46 -3.73
N ALA A 8 -15.71 4.17 -4.02
CA ALA A 8 -16.97 3.51 -4.37
C ALA A 8 -17.20 2.28 -3.50
N GLU A 9 -18.46 2.05 -3.16
CA GLU A 9 -18.91 0.79 -2.58
C GLU A 9 -19.49 -0.08 -3.70
N ILE A 10 -19.01 -1.31 -3.79
CA ILE A 10 -19.48 -2.30 -4.76
C ILE A 10 -20.50 -3.19 -4.05
N SER A 11 -21.73 -3.20 -4.56
CA SER A 11 -22.84 -4.06 -4.12
C SER A 11 -23.06 -5.22 -5.09
N ASP A 12 -23.87 -6.18 -4.67
CA ASP A 12 -24.36 -7.29 -5.49
C ASP A 12 -23.28 -8.19 -6.08
N VAL A 13 -22.12 -8.26 -5.38
CA VAL A 13 -20.98 -9.13 -5.72
C VAL A 13 -20.63 -9.98 -4.51
N ASP A 14 -20.59 -11.30 -4.71
CA ASP A 14 -20.07 -12.28 -3.76
C ASP A 14 -18.68 -12.73 -4.23
N LEU A 15 -17.64 -12.25 -3.54
CA LEU A 15 -16.26 -12.60 -3.84
C LEU A 15 -15.87 -14.01 -3.36
N CYS A 16 -16.75 -14.68 -2.60
CA CYS A 16 -16.57 -16.10 -2.25
C CYS A 16 -16.83 -17.02 -3.45
N GLN A 17 -17.46 -16.49 -4.53
CA GLN A 17 -17.74 -17.21 -5.75
C GLN A 17 -16.85 -16.75 -6.89
N PRO A 18 -16.63 -17.58 -7.91
CA PRO A 18 -15.94 -17.16 -9.12
C PRO A 18 -16.69 -16.01 -9.81
N LEU A 19 -15.99 -14.90 -10.06
CA LEU A 19 -16.56 -13.78 -10.79
C LEU A 19 -16.71 -14.10 -12.27
N SER A 20 -17.85 -13.73 -12.85
CA SER A 20 -18.03 -13.68 -14.29
C SER A 20 -17.09 -12.64 -14.93
N GLN A 21 -16.88 -12.77 -16.25
CA GLN A 21 -16.08 -11.79 -16.98
C GLN A 21 -16.73 -10.39 -16.98
N ALA A 22 -18.06 -10.32 -17.02
CA ALA A 22 -18.80 -9.06 -16.95
C ALA A 22 -18.58 -8.36 -15.58
N GLN A 23 -18.77 -9.06 -14.48
CA GLN A 23 -18.52 -8.52 -13.13
C GLN A 23 -17.06 -8.03 -12.98
N TRP A 24 -16.11 -8.78 -13.52
CA TRP A 24 -14.72 -8.35 -13.46
C TRP A 24 -14.46 -7.05 -14.21
N ILE A 25 -15.01 -6.90 -15.42
CA ILE A 25 -14.88 -5.68 -16.21
C ILE A 25 -15.44 -4.48 -15.46
N GLU A 26 -16.61 -4.62 -14.83
CA GLU A 26 -17.24 -3.57 -14.02
C GLU A 26 -16.37 -3.20 -12.80
N ILE A 27 -15.86 -4.19 -12.07
CA ILE A 27 -14.96 -3.95 -10.93
C ILE A 27 -13.67 -3.24 -11.40
N GLU A 28 -13.07 -3.68 -12.50
CA GLU A 28 -11.86 -3.04 -13.02
C GLU A 28 -12.12 -1.60 -13.49
N ALA A 29 -13.27 -1.35 -14.10
CA ALA A 29 -13.69 0.01 -14.49
C ALA A 29 -13.88 0.90 -13.26
N ALA A 30 -14.61 0.43 -12.26
CA ALA A 30 -14.82 1.14 -11.00
C ALA A 30 -13.48 1.41 -10.27
N TYR A 31 -12.57 0.45 -10.24
CA TYR A 31 -11.23 0.65 -9.67
C TYR A 31 -10.44 1.74 -10.40
N ASN A 32 -10.47 1.77 -11.73
CA ASN A 32 -9.77 2.79 -12.50
C ASN A 32 -10.37 4.19 -12.28
N GLU A 33 -11.68 4.30 -12.10
CA GLU A 33 -12.37 5.57 -11.87
C GLU A 33 -12.18 6.06 -10.44
N HIS A 34 -12.47 5.21 -9.45
CA HIS A 34 -12.58 5.61 -8.03
C HIS A 34 -11.32 5.34 -7.21
N ALA A 35 -10.40 4.51 -7.68
CA ALA A 35 -9.16 4.07 -7.03
C ALA A 35 -9.35 3.26 -5.73
N ILE A 36 -10.38 3.52 -4.93
CA ILE A 36 -10.70 2.78 -3.70
C ILE A 36 -12.07 2.14 -3.86
N LEU A 37 -12.11 0.83 -3.66
CA LEU A 37 -13.34 0.06 -3.69
C LEU A 37 -13.57 -0.60 -2.33
N LEU A 38 -14.78 -0.53 -1.83
CA LEU A 38 -15.23 -1.22 -0.63
C LEU A 38 -16.21 -2.33 -1.02
N PHE A 39 -15.91 -3.54 -0.57
CA PHE A 39 -16.80 -4.70 -0.65
C PHE A 39 -17.22 -5.08 0.76
N ARG A 40 -18.50 -4.98 1.09
CA ARG A 40 -18.99 -5.34 2.42
C ARG A 40 -19.34 -6.80 2.51
N ASN A 41 -19.26 -7.33 3.74
CA ASN A 41 -19.76 -8.69 4.08
C ASN A 41 -19.16 -9.78 3.19
N GLN A 42 -17.83 -9.75 3.01
CA GLN A 42 -17.09 -10.72 2.22
C GLN A 42 -16.28 -11.65 3.13
N PRO A 43 -16.85 -12.78 3.60
CA PRO A 43 -16.17 -13.71 4.52
C PRO A 43 -15.21 -14.64 3.76
N LEU A 44 -14.19 -14.05 3.13
CA LEU A 44 -13.24 -14.78 2.29
C LEU A 44 -12.30 -15.66 3.11
N THR A 45 -12.01 -16.85 2.60
CA THR A 45 -10.82 -17.62 3.00
C THR A 45 -9.55 -16.96 2.45
N ASP A 46 -8.39 -17.38 2.93
CA ASP A 46 -7.10 -16.90 2.43
C ASP A 46 -6.97 -17.16 0.92
N GLU A 47 -7.37 -18.35 0.47
CA GLU A 47 -7.30 -18.77 -0.93
C GLU A 47 -8.22 -17.92 -1.82
N GLN A 48 -9.44 -17.64 -1.36
CA GLN A 48 -10.39 -16.78 -2.08
C GLN A 48 -9.87 -15.35 -2.19
N HIS A 49 -9.32 -14.80 -1.08
CA HIS A 49 -8.71 -13.47 -1.10
C HIS A 49 -7.51 -13.40 -2.06
N ILE A 50 -6.64 -14.40 -2.04
CA ILE A 50 -5.50 -14.51 -2.97
C ILE A 50 -5.98 -14.64 -4.42
N ALA A 51 -6.99 -15.48 -4.67
CA ALA A 51 -7.52 -15.67 -6.02
C ALA A 51 -8.14 -14.39 -6.59
N PHE A 52 -8.90 -13.66 -5.78
CA PHE A 52 -9.43 -12.35 -6.18
C PHE A 52 -8.30 -11.34 -6.42
N SER A 53 -7.30 -11.29 -5.54
CA SER A 53 -6.15 -10.40 -5.69
C SER A 53 -5.36 -10.68 -6.97
N ALA A 54 -5.21 -11.94 -7.36
CA ALA A 54 -4.51 -12.36 -8.57
C ALA A 54 -5.16 -11.83 -9.88
N ARG A 55 -6.42 -11.43 -9.84
CA ARG A 55 -7.11 -10.80 -10.98
C ARG A 55 -6.48 -9.44 -11.34
N PHE A 56 -5.89 -8.74 -10.39
CA PHE A 56 -5.23 -7.46 -10.62
C PHE A 56 -3.80 -7.59 -11.15
N GLY A 57 -3.20 -8.76 -11.05
CA GLY A 57 -1.83 -9.04 -11.50
C GLY A 57 -1.08 -10.03 -10.62
N PRO A 58 0.22 -10.20 -10.83
CA PRO A 58 1.04 -11.08 -10.00
C PRO A 58 1.00 -10.68 -8.53
N ILE A 59 0.87 -11.69 -7.65
CA ILE A 59 0.87 -11.48 -6.20
C ILE A 59 2.30 -11.25 -5.71
N PHE A 60 2.51 -10.19 -4.94
CA PHE A 60 3.72 -10.05 -4.17
C PHE A 60 3.71 -11.02 -2.99
N THR A 61 4.77 -11.80 -2.84
CA THR A 61 4.98 -12.55 -1.61
C THR A 61 5.43 -11.61 -0.52
N ALA A 62 4.74 -11.61 0.62
CA ALA A 62 5.19 -10.88 1.80
C ALA A 62 6.53 -11.47 2.27
N THR A 63 7.58 -10.71 2.18
CA THR A 63 8.91 -11.12 2.65
C THR A 63 9.04 -10.74 4.12
N ASN A 64 9.27 -11.74 4.97
CA ASN A 64 9.55 -11.51 6.39
C ASN A 64 11.03 -11.15 6.53
N TYR A 65 11.37 -9.90 6.27
CA TYR A 65 12.76 -9.43 6.38
C TYR A 65 13.27 -9.36 7.83
N HIS A 66 12.38 -9.52 8.82
CA HIS A 66 12.71 -9.14 10.21
C HIS A 66 12.44 -10.22 11.25
N TRP A 67 11.55 -11.18 11.00
CA TRP A 67 11.24 -12.20 12.00
C TRP A 67 11.70 -13.60 11.59
N LYS A 68 12.42 -14.20 12.50
CA LYS A 68 12.97 -15.56 12.34
C LYS A 68 11.93 -16.68 12.56
N THR A 69 10.65 -16.36 12.60
CA THR A 69 9.62 -17.38 12.87
C THR A 69 8.92 -17.79 11.58
N ASP A 70 8.84 -19.09 11.36
CA ASP A 70 8.05 -19.68 10.27
C ASP A 70 6.54 -19.77 10.59
N LYS A 71 6.17 -19.48 11.85
CA LYS A 71 4.77 -19.49 12.29
C LYS A 71 4.05 -18.27 11.80
N ARG A 72 2.99 -18.47 11.01
CA ARG A 72 2.15 -17.40 10.43
C ARG A 72 0.70 -17.61 10.82
N ARG A 73 -0.04 -16.52 11.02
CA ARG A 73 -1.49 -16.52 11.20
C ARG A 73 -2.25 -16.57 9.88
N VAL A 74 -1.63 -16.11 8.81
CA VAL A 74 -2.21 -16.00 7.47
C VAL A 74 -1.32 -16.68 6.44
N HIS A 75 -1.86 -16.96 5.28
CA HIS A 75 -1.13 -17.59 4.17
C HIS A 75 0.13 -16.78 3.80
N ALA A 76 1.18 -17.45 3.34
CA ALA A 76 2.50 -16.85 3.06
C ALA A 76 2.48 -15.72 2.00
N LYS A 77 1.47 -15.68 1.13
CA LYS A 77 1.26 -14.61 0.14
C LYS A 77 0.53 -13.39 0.71
N MET A 78 0.24 -13.37 2.00
CA MET A 78 -0.48 -12.29 2.68
C MET A 78 0.39 -11.67 3.75
N ALA A 79 0.18 -10.38 4.01
CA ALA A 79 0.74 -9.66 5.14
C ALA A 79 -0.29 -9.61 6.27
N ASP A 80 0.13 -9.95 7.49
CA ASP A 80 -0.69 -9.81 8.70
C ASP A 80 -0.51 -8.41 9.28
N ILE A 81 -1.51 -7.58 9.12
CA ILE A 81 -1.55 -6.22 9.69
C ILE A 81 -2.35 -6.28 10.98
N SER A 82 -1.71 -6.72 12.06
CA SER A 82 -2.36 -6.89 13.36
C SER A 82 -1.39 -6.70 14.51
N ASN A 83 -1.95 -6.60 15.71
CA ASN A 83 -1.23 -6.67 16.99
C ASN A 83 -1.44 -8.03 17.68
N ILE A 84 -1.81 -9.07 16.95
CA ILE A 84 -2.16 -10.39 17.47
C ILE A 84 -1.04 -11.39 17.18
N SER A 85 -0.66 -12.18 18.20
CA SER A 85 0.31 -13.27 18.07
C SER A 85 -0.31 -14.52 17.44
N VAL A 86 0.52 -15.50 17.09
CA VAL A 86 0.08 -16.76 16.48
C VAL A 86 -0.84 -17.59 17.41
N ASP A 87 -0.67 -17.44 18.73
CA ASP A 87 -1.51 -18.07 19.76
C ASP A 87 -2.80 -17.29 20.07
N GLY A 88 -3.06 -16.18 19.37
CA GLY A 88 -4.22 -15.35 19.56
C GLY A 88 -4.08 -14.27 20.65
N SER A 89 -2.96 -14.22 21.38
CA SER A 89 -2.70 -13.19 22.36
C SER A 89 -2.32 -11.85 21.72
N ILE A 90 -2.52 -10.75 22.47
CA ILE A 90 -2.09 -9.43 22.01
C ILE A 90 -0.58 -9.31 22.20
N LEU A 91 0.13 -8.87 21.15
CA LEU A 91 1.56 -8.62 21.18
C LEU A 91 1.92 -7.53 22.20
N PRO A 92 3.00 -7.68 22.98
CA PRO A 92 3.54 -6.63 23.83
C PRO A 92 3.78 -5.32 23.05
N ALA A 93 3.75 -4.19 23.77
CA ALA A 93 3.90 -2.88 23.12
C ALA A 93 5.27 -2.67 22.46
N ASP A 94 6.29 -3.36 22.93
CA ASP A 94 7.68 -3.35 22.47
C ASP A 94 8.01 -4.49 21.48
N ASP A 95 7.03 -5.33 21.10
CA ASP A 95 7.24 -6.37 20.07
C ASP A 95 7.63 -5.73 18.73
N GLU A 96 8.68 -6.25 18.11
CA GLU A 96 9.23 -5.71 16.85
C GLU A 96 8.20 -5.66 15.72
N ARG A 97 7.27 -6.64 15.64
CA ARG A 97 6.20 -6.68 14.63
C ARG A 97 5.23 -5.51 14.84
N ARG A 98 4.86 -5.24 16.11
CA ARG A 98 3.99 -4.13 16.46
C ARG A 98 4.65 -2.79 16.14
N LEU A 99 5.92 -2.64 16.50
CA LEU A 99 6.71 -1.45 16.17
C LEU A 99 6.85 -1.24 14.66
N HIS A 100 7.09 -2.34 13.91
CA HIS A 100 7.16 -2.28 12.45
C HIS A 100 5.81 -1.86 11.83
N ASN A 101 4.69 -2.41 12.33
CA ASN A 101 3.35 -2.09 11.83
C ASN A 101 2.94 -0.64 12.12
N ARG A 102 3.46 -0.02 13.21
CA ARG A 102 3.26 1.41 13.48
C ARG A 102 3.74 2.32 12.35
N ALA A 103 4.65 1.88 11.52
CA ALA A 103 5.07 2.66 10.36
C ALA A 103 3.96 2.80 9.30
N ASN A 104 2.91 2.01 9.35
CA ASN A 104 1.73 2.18 8.51
C ASN A 104 0.85 3.35 8.98
N GLU A 105 1.09 3.92 10.18
CA GLU A 105 0.48 5.18 10.63
C GLU A 105 1.00 6.40 9.84
N LEU A 106 2.18 6.29 9.22
CA LEU A 106 2.67 7.32 8.30
C LEU A 106 1.91 7.23 6.97
N TRP A 107 1.56 8.39 6.39
CA TRP A 107 1.05 8.43 5.03
C TRP A 107 2.02 7.77 4.07
N HIS A 108 1.59 6.70 3.42
CA HIS A 108 2.43 5.91 2.52
C HIS A 108 1.63 5.37 1.33
N THR A 109 2.35 4.94 0.32
CA THR A 109 1.83 4.12 -0.77
C THR A 109 2.57 2.79 -0.71
N ASP A 110 1.83 1.70 -0.70
CA ASP A 110 2.38 0.35 -0.58
C ASP A 110 3.35 0.01 -1.71
N ASN A 111 4.42 -0.71 -1.35
CA ASN A 111 5.39 -1.28 -2.27
C ASN A 111 6.13 -0.28 -3.19
N THR A 112 6.07 1.02 -2.93
CA THR A 112 6.82 2.03 -3.73
C THR A 112 8.32 1.86 -3.63
N PHE A 113 8.80 1.19 -2.59
CA PHE A 113 10.19 0.81 -2.36
C PHE A 113 10.61 -0.45 -3.16
N LYS A 114 9.77 -0.97 -4.02
CA LYS A 114 10.10 -2.03 -4.99
C LYS A 114 10.31 -1.40 -6.36
N TYR A 115 11.26 -1.93 -7.13
CA TYR A 115 11.56 -1.44 -8.47
C TYR A 115 10.32 -1.49 -9.38
N VAL A 116 9.54 -2.57 -9.28
CA VAL A 116 8.21 -2.68 -9.87
C VAL A 116 7.20 -2.71 -8.72
N PRO A 117 6.51 -1.60 -8.42
CA PRO A 117 5.53 -1.57 -7.34
C PRO A 117 4.25 -2.33 -7.68
N ALA A 118 3.50 -2.72 -6.66
CA ALA A 118 2.19 -3.33 -6.84
C ALA A 118 1.22 -2.38 -7.55
N ARG A 119 0.28 -2.96 -8.31
CA ARG A 119 -0.80 -2.21 -8.96
C ARG A 119 -1.80 -1.67 -7.94
N CYS A 120 -2.10 -2.47 -6.93
CA CYS A 120 -2.99 -2.14 -5.81
C CYS A 120 -2.69 -3.03 -4.61
N SER A 121 -3.27 -2.68 -3.47
CA SER A 121 -3.31 -3.50 -2.26
C SER A 121 -4.76 -3.86 -1.96
N LEU A 122 -4.98 -5.09 -1.52
CA LEU A 122 -6.28 -5.57 -1.08
C LEU A 122 -6.21 -5.87 0.43
N LEU A 123 -7.07 -5.22 1.20
CA LEU A 123 -7.19 -5.44 2.63
C LEU A 123 -8.45 -6.23 2.94
N LEU A 124 -8.32 -7.32 3.71
CA LEU A 124 -9.43 -8.07 4.27
C LEU A 124 -9.48 -7.83 5.77
N ALA A 125 -10.52 -7.14 6.25
CA ALA A 125 -10.76 -6.94 7.67
C ALA A 125 -11.38 -8.20 8.27
N ARG A 126 -10.67 -8.89 9.16
CA ARG A 126 -11.13 -10.08 9.89
C ARG A 126 -11.64 -9.73 11.26
N GLU A 127 -10.90 -8.88 11.95
CA GLU A 127 -11.23 -8.35 13.24
C GLU A 127 -10.95 -6.84 13.22
N VAL A 128 -11.87 -6.06 13.72
CA VAL A 128 -11.73 -4.60 13.82
C VAL A 128 -12.03 -4.16 15.25
N PRO A 129 -11.29 -3.18 15.80
CA PRO A 129 -11.58 -2.66 17.11
C PRO A 129 -12.90 -1.87 17.11
N ASN A 130 -13.55 -1.80 18.27
CA ASN A 130 -14.77 -1.01 18.44
C ASN A 130 -14.52 0.50 18.28
N GLN A 131 -13.29 0.96 18.52
CA GLN A 131 -12.89 2.35 18.41
C GLN A 131 -11.45 2.45 17.90
N GLY A 132 -11.18 3.43 17.02
CA GLY A 132 -9.87 3.68 16.46
C GLY A 132 -9.44 2.64 15.42
N GLY A 133 -8.20 2.75 14.96
CA GLY A 133 -7.65 1.86 13.92
C GLY A 133 -8.20 2.14 12.53
N ASP A 134 -8.73 3.33 12.30
CA ASP A 134 -9.26 3.74 11.00
C ASP A 134 -8.18 3.72 9.92
N THR A 135 -8.57 3.32 8.72
CA THR A 135 -7.73 3.45 7.53
C THR A 135 -8.15 4.69 6.77
N GLU A 136 -7.23 5.64 6.66
CA GLU A 136 -7.45 6.88 5.94
C GLU A 136 -6.79 6.85 4.56
N PHE A 137 -7.40 7.53 3.59
CA PHE A 137 -6.93 7.59 2.22
C PHE A 137 -6.84 9.02 1.71
N ALA A 138 -5.84 9.32 0.87
CA ALA A 138 -5.68 10.58 0.17
C ALA A 138 -5.63 10.35 -1.34
N ASP A 139 -6.41 11.13 -2.10
CA ASP A 139 -6.37 11.05 -3.57
C ASP A 139 -5.21 11.89 -4.13
N MET A 140 -4.13 11.22 -4.46
CA MET A 140 -2.94 11.83 -5.04
C MET A 140 -3.15 12.33 -6.48
N ARG A 141 -4.24 11.95 -7.16
CA ARG A 141 -4.69 12.49 -8.44
C ARG A 141 -5.24 13.90 -8.23
N ALA A 142 -6.16 14.03 -7.27
CA ALA A 142 -6.71 15.34 -6.88
C ALA A 142 -5.61 16.28 -6.34
N ALA A 143 -4.66 15.72 -5.57
CA ALA A 143 -3.51 16.50 -5.10
C ALA A 143 -2.67 17.04 -6.26
N TYR A 144 -2.41 16.24 -7.30
CA TYR A 144 -1.73 16.69 -8.51
C TYR A 144 -2.58 17.73 -9.25
N ASP A 145 -3.88 17.51 -9.41
CA ASP A 145 -4.79 18.39 -10.13
C ASP A 145 -4.85 19.80 -9.48
N ALA A 146 -4.76 19.87 -8.15
CA ALA A 146 -4.76 21.11 -7.37
C ALA A 146 -3.46 21.94 -7.47
N LEU A 147 -2.36 21.37 -8.01
CA LEU A 147 -1.12 22.11 -8.15
C LEU A 147 -1.23 23.20 -9.22
N ALA A 148 -0.56 24.34 -8.97
CA ALA A 148 -0.38 25.37 -9.98
C ALA A 148 0.37 24.83 -11.21
N SER A 149 0.06 25.36 -12.40
CA SER A 149 0.66 24.94 -13.67
C SER A 149 2.19 25.01 -13.65
N THR A 150 2.74 26.06 -13.06
CA THR A 150 4.20 26.23 -12.88
C THR A 150 4.81 25.09 -12.06
N LYS A 151 4.13 24.67 -10.98
CA LYS A 151 4.58 23.55 -10.14
C LYS A 151 4.47 22.22 -10.89
N LYS A 152 3.43 21.99 -11.66
CA LYS A 152 3.28 20.79 -12.51
C LYS A 152 4.44 20.67 -13.49
N VAL A 153 4.83 21.77 -14.13
CA VAL A 153 5.99 21.80 -15.05
C VAL A 153 7.30 21.51 -14.30
N GLU A 154 7.50 22.12 -13.13
CA GLU A 154 8.70 21.94 -12.32
C GLU A 154 8.92 20.46 -11.94
N ILE A 155 7.84 19.74 -11.60
CA ILE A 155 7.93 18.39 -11.03
C ILE A 155 7.77 17.26 -12.04
N GLU A 156 7.39 17.55 -13.28
CA GLU A 156 6.98 16.57 -14.30
C GLU A 156 7.98 15.43 -14.50
N ASN A 157 9.27 15.75 -14.49
CA ASN A 157 10.34 14.79 -14.78
C ASN A 157 11.19 14.45 -13.55
N LEU A 158 10.74 14.84 -12.36
CA LEU A 158 11.49 14.55 -11.15
C LEU A 158 11.39 13.08 -10.78
N VAL A 159 12.51 12.57 -10.23
CA VAL A 159 12.62 11.20 -9.72
C VAL A 159 12.94 11.27 -8.23
N VAL A 160 12.23 10.49 -7.45
CA VAL A 160 12.38 10.39 -6.00
C VAL A 160 13.00 9.04 -5.65
N GLU A 161 13.95 9.03 -4.74
CA GLU A 161 14.46 7.81 -4.16
C GLU A 161 13.47 7.29 -3.10
N HIS A 162 12.99 6.05 -3.26
CA HIS A 162 12.09 5.39 -2.32
C HIS A 162 12.80 4.27 -1.57
N SER A 163 12.63 4.25 -0.24
CA SER A 163 13.27 3.26 0.63
C SER A 163 12.36 2.92 1.81
N ILE A 164 12.11 1.64 2.03
CA ILE A 164 11.42 1.18 3.24
C ILE A 164 12.32 1.37 4.47
N VAL A 165 13.63 1.17 4.33
CA VAL A 165 14.59 1.40 5.42
C VAL A 165 14.53 2.85 5.88
N TYR A 166 14.52 3.80 4.93
CA TYR A 166 14.39 5.22 5.26
C TYR A 166 13.10 5.52 6.05
N SER A 167 11.94 5.08 5.54
CA SER A 167 10.67 5.38 6.20
C SER A 167 10.57 4.81 7.63
N ARG A 168 11.19 3.67 7.88
CA ARG A 168 11.22 3.06 9.22
C ARG A 168 12.14 3.83 10.16
N THR A 169 13.25 4.41 9.66
CA THR A 169 14.14 5.25 10.49
C THR A 169 13.46 6.55 10.96
N LEU A 170 12.45 7.06 10.23
CA LEU A 170 11.66 8.22 10.67
C LEU A 170 10.94 7.99 12.00
N LEU A 171 10.67 6.73 12.34
CA LEU A 171 10.03 6.31 13.60
C LEU A 171 11.02 5.75 14.62
N GLY A 172 12.33 5.94 14.37
CA GLY A 172 13.38 5.41 15.26
C GLY A 172 13.60 3.90 15.12
N PHE A 173 13.02 3.25 14.12
CA PHE A 173 13.15 1.82 13.89
C PHE A 173 14.41 1.50 13.09
N ASN A 174 15.47 1.01 13.78
CA ASN A 174 16.79 0.74 13.19
C ASN A 174 17.18 -0.74 13.19
N CYS A 175 16.21 -1.66 13.19
CA CYS A 175 16.48 -3.09 13.33
C CYS A 175 16.67 -3.84 11.99
N PHE A 176 16.89 -3.13 10.88
CA PHE A 176 17.30 -3.80 9.64
C PHE A 176 18.71 -4.32 9.76
N THR A 177 18.89 -5.63 9.61
CA THR A 177 20.22 -6.22 9.48
C THR A 177 20.91 -5.72 8.19
N GLU A 178 22.25 -5.77 8.12
CA GLU A 178 22.97 -5.42 6.90
C GLU A 178 22.56 -6.30 5.70
N GLY A 179 22.19 -7.56 5.95
CA GLY A 179 21.62 -8.45 4.92
C GLY A 179 20.30 -7.92 4.39
N ALA A 180 19.36 -7.56 5.28
CA ALA A 180 18.07 -7.00 4.90
C ALA A 180 18.21 -5.68 4.13
N LYS A 181 19.14 -4.80 4.51
CA LYS A 181 19.42 -3.56 3.76
C LYS A 181 19.92 -3.82 2.35
N LYS A 182 20.74 -4.87 2.15
CA LYS A 182 21.22 -5.28 0.81
C LYS A 182 20.09 -5.83 -0.06
N GLU A 183 19.13 -6.53 0.53
CA GLU A 183 17.95 -7.06 -0.18
C GLU A 183 16.88 -6.00 -0.48
N LEU A 184 16.94 -4.87 0.24
CA LEU A 184 16.00 -3.76 0.13
C LEU A 184 16.71 -2.45 -0.27
N PRO A 185 17.46 -2.43 -1.37
CA PRO A 185 18.13 -1.20 -1.80
C PRO A 185 17.08 -0.12 -2.11
N PRO A 186 17.41 1.15 -1.92
CA PRO A 186 16.58 2.24 -2.39
C PRO A 186 16.34 2.14 -3.90
N VAL A 187 15.15 2.53 -4.35
CA VAL A 187 14.77 2.47 -5.77
C VAL A 187 14.30 3.83 -6.28
N PRO A 188 14.62 4.19 -7.54
CA PRO A 188 14.10 5.40 -8.16
C PRO A 188 12.64 5.21 -8.57
N GLN A 189 11.80 6.21 -8.29
CA GLN A 189 10.40 6.28 -8.75
C GLN A 189 10.12 7.68 -9.32
N VAL A 190 9.35 7.75 -10.40
CA VAL A 190 8.91 9.05 -10.93
C VAL A 190 8.01 9.75 -9.91
N LEU A 191 8.19 11.05 -9.72
CA LEU A 191 7.35 11.83 -8.81
C LEU A 191 5.92 11.99 -9.34
N VAL A 192 5.75 12.11 -10.65
CA VAL A 192 4.45 12.18 -11.32
C VAL A 192 4.21 10.91 -12.10
N ARG A 193 3.22 10.11 -11.69
CA ARG A 193 2.80 8.90 -12.42
C ARG A 193 1.63 9.21 -13.32
N HIS A 194 1.69 8.69 -14.53
CA HIS A 194 0.61 8.76 -15.51
C HIS A 194 -0.06 7.40 -15.65
N ASN A 195 -1.34 7.33 -15.30
CA ASN A 195 -2.15 6.15 -15.55
C ASN A 195 -2.67 6.19 -17.01
N ARG A 196 -2.11 5.36 -17.87
CA ARG A 196 -2.48 5.32 -19.30
C ARG A 196 -3.92 4.87 -19.56
N LYS A 197 -4.53 4.09 -18.65
CA LYS A 197 -5.93 3.65 -18.80
C LYS A 197 -6.93 4.78 -18.57
N THR A 198 -6.65 5.66 -17.63
CA THR A 198 -7.55 6.77 -17.25
C THR A 198 -7.07 8.12 -17.76
N ASN A 199 -5.90 8.17 -18.36
CA ASN A 199 -5.19 9.39 -18.77
C ASN A 199 -4.98 10.40 -17.62
N ARG A 200 -5.05 9.96 -16.36
CA ARG A 200 -4.86 10.82 -15.19
C ARG A 200 -3.43 10.75 -14.66
N LYS A 201 -2.94 11.88 -14.20
CA LYS A 201 -1.67 12.00 -13.47
C LYS A 201 -1.92 11.98 -11.96
N ALA A 202 -0.96 11.50 -11.20
CA ALA A 202 -0.98 11.48 -9.74
C ALA A 202 0.40 11.74 -9.17
N LEU A 203 0.49 12.38 -8.01
CA LEU A 203 1.73 12.45 -7.26
C LEU A 203 2.06 11.06 -6.69
N TYR A 204 3.30 10.65 -6.85
CA TYR A 204 3.79 9.38 -6.33
C TYR A 204 4.85 9.63 -5.26
N LEU A 205 4.38 10.14 -4.13
CA LEU A 205 5.18 10.68 -3.03
C LEU A 205 4.49 10.31 -1.71
N ALA A 206 5.27 9.80 -0.76
CA ALA A 206 4.83 9.52 0.60
C ALA A 206 6.05 9.23 1.48
N SER A 207 5.86 8.64 2.68
CA SER A 207 6.91 8.41 3.69
C SER A 207 8.12 7.59 3.20
N HIS A 208 7.95 6.76 2.17
CA HIS A 208 9.07 6.02 1.58
C HIS A 208 10.00 6.90 0.73
N GLY A 209 9.53 8.06 0.25
CA GLY A 209 10.33 9.00 -0.51
C GLY A 209 11.35 9.70 0.37
N SER A 210 12.64 9.48 0.11
CA SER A 210 13.72 10.05 0.90
C SER A 210 14.16 11.42 0.41
N HIS A 211 14.33 11.60 -0.89
CA HIS A 211 14.73 12.85 -1.53
C HIS A 211 14.57 12.80 -3.05
N ILE A 212 14.58 13.97 -3.69
CA ILE A 212 14.63 14.09 -5.15
C ILE A 212 16.05 13.81 -5.63
N ILE A 213 16.21 12.85 -6.53
CA ILE A 213 17.52 12.47 -7.09
C ILE A 213 18.09 13.66 -7.89
N GLY A 214 19.33 13.99 -7.66
CA GLY A 214 20.02 15.13 -8.31
C GLY A 214 19.83 16.47 -7.61
N TRP A 215 18.97 16.54 -6.56
CA TRP A 215 18.85 17.75 -5.77
C TRP A 215 19.62 17.65 -4.45
N PRO A 216 20.10 18.78 -3.90
CA PRO A 216 20.63 18.79 -2.54
C PRO A 216 19.58 18.26 -1.55
N LYS A 217 19.94 17.35 -0.66
CA LYS A 217 19.01 16.69 0.28
C LYS A 217 18.17 17.69 1.10
N LYS A 218 18.72 18.87 1.43
CA LYS A 218 17.97 19.93 2.16
C LYS A 218 16.83 20.56 1.33
N ARG A 219 16.92 20.51 -0.01
CA ARG A 219 15.91 21.05 -0.93
C ARG A 219 14.94 19.99 -1.43
N GLY A 220 15.37 18.75 -1.49
CA GLY A 220 14.63 17.64 -2.09
C GLY A 220 13.82 16.80 -1.09
N ARG A 221 13.59 17.32 0.12
CA ARG A 221 12.72 16.73 1.15
C ARG A 221 11.43 17.50 1.31
#